data_6bcc2ff7384d05cb37663f16018c27eb
#
_entry.id   6bcc2ff7384d05cb37663f16018c27eb
#
_cell.length_a   1.000
_cell.length_b   1.000
_cell.length_c   1.000
_cell.angle_alpha   90.00
_cell.angle_beta   90.00
_cell.angle_gamma   90.00
#
_symmetry.space_group_name_H-M   'P 1'
#
loop_
_entity.id
_entity.type
_entity.pdbx_description
1 polymer ?
#
loop_
_entity_poly.entity_id
_entity_poly.type
_entity_poly.pdbx_seq_one_letter_code
_entity_poly.pdbx_strand_id
1 'polypeptide(L)'
;MYVPARFIKGTNTLRYARYADLAVNTTPLTEGAPPVDQALTISSEYFTATQYGSTIAISDLANIDSPHDLVSIAAERVAYQAVRSMDQLVRDNLHSNAATAAVFGATASGTLTQNAANSAVAAAGILNGTFVKQIVARLKGSNVPQFADGTYRAIIHPSQEYDLISDTAVNGWIESRKYVDNTDLLTGEIGMFAGVRFIVSSDAKVYTTAGASAGNVYAALFLGPDAYAIGDSQTLQSYFVAPGGDHTDPLAQKALLGYKMRFGSLLLDEAGARYRVVKTQATVGV
;
A
#
# COMPACT_ATOMS: atom_id res chain seq x y z
N MET A 1 -3.67 -14.15 14.93
CA MET A 1 -2.74 -14.80 14.01
C MET A 1 -3.45 -15.03 12.68
N TYR A 2 -2.85 -14.64 11.58
CA TYR A 2 -3.38 -14.86 10.24
C TYR A 2 -2.69 -16.05 9.60
N VAL A 3 -3.46 -16.88 8.90
CA VAL A 3 -2.95 -18.04 8.15
C VAL A 3 -3.02 -17.69 6.65
N PRO A 4 -1.97 -17.97 5.85
CA PRO A 4 -1.93 -17.63 4.44
C PRO A 4 -3.17 -18.08 3.67
N ALA A 5 -3.56 -17.26 2.72
CA ALA A 5 -4.72 -17.49 1.88
C ALA A 5 -4.61 -18.80 1.09
N ARG A 6 -5.69 -19.56 1.04
CA ARG A 6 -5.85 -20.71 0.15
C ARG A 6 -6.98 -20.45 -0.82
N PHE A 7 -6.75 -20.75 -2.09
CA PHE A 7 -7.85 -20.77 -3.07
C PHE A 7 -8.84 -21.86 -2.72
N ILE A 8 -10.12 -21.52 -2.73
CA ILE A 8 -11.17 -22.51 -2.68
C ILE A 8 -11.22 -23.16 -4.05
N LYS A 9 -10.99 -24.48 -4.13
CA LYS A 9 -10.93 -25.22 -5.36
C LYS A 9 -12.23 -25.00 -6.18
N GLY A 10 -12.07 -24.61 -7.44
CA GLY A 10 -13.21 -24.36 -8.35
C GLY A 10 -13.83 -22.96 -8.23
N THR A 11 -13.28 -22.05 -7.42
CA THR A 11 -13.76 -20.67 -7.30
C THR A 11 -12.64 -19.67 -7.56
N ASN A 12 -12.99 -18.40 -7.78
CA ASN A 12 -12.06 -17.28 -7.88
C ASN A 12 -11.83 -16.59 -6.52
N THR A 13 -12.31 -17.19 -5.43
CA THR A 13 -12.30 -16.61 -4.09
C THR A 13 -11.16 -17.21 -3.28
N LEU A 14 -10.40 -16.35 -2.62
CA LEU A 14 -9.40 -16.73 -1.62
C LEU A 14 -10.00 -16.59 -0.23
N ARG A 15 -9.72 -17.57 0.62
CA ARG A 15 -10.11 -17.55 2.03
C ARG A 15 -8.90 -17.30 2.90
N TYR A 16 -9.00 -16.32 3.78
CA TYR A 16 -8.01 -16.02 4.80
C TYR A 16 -8.61 -16.30 6.18
N ALA A 17 -8.01 -17.19 6.95
CA ALA A 17 -8.49 -17.50 8.29
C ALA A 17 -7.83 -16.59 9.33
N ARG A 18 -8.65 -15.95 10.15
CA ARG A 18 -8.21 -15.13 11.28
C ARG A 18 -8.57 -15.84 12.59
N TYR A 19 -7.58 -16.00 13.45
CA TYR A 19 -7.77 -16.47 14.82
C TYR A 19 -7.78 -15.26 15.75
N ALA A 20 -8.88 -15.08 16.46
CA ALA A 20 -9.00 -14.01 17.44
C ALA A 20 -8.09 -14.26 18.63
N ASP A 21 -7.56 -13.19 19.22
CA ASP A 21 -6.84 -13.28 20.48
C ASP A 21 -7.82 -13.63 21.60
N LEU A 22 -7.38 -14.45 22.56
CA LEU A 22 -8.18 -14.80 23.72
C LEU A 22 -8.27 -13.61 24.68
N ALA A 23 -9.41 -13.47 25.35
CA ALA A 23 -9.58 -12.46 26.37
C ALA A 23 -8.63 -12.71 27.55
N VAL A 24 -8.10 -11.64 28.11
CA VAL A 24 -7.25 -11.72 29.30
C VAL A 24 -8.12 -12.22 30.48
N ASN A 25 -7.72 -13.34 31.09
CA ASN A 25 -8.38 -13.86 32.28
C ASN A 25 -7.68 -13.31 33.54
N THR A 26 -8.38 -12.46 34.27
CA THR A 26 -7.93 -11.88 35.54
C THR A 26 -8.62 -12.47 36.74
N THR A 27 -9.48 -13.49 36.52
CA THR A 27 -10.23 -14.12 37.59
C THR A 27 -9.37 -15.16 38.31
N PRO A 28 -9.13 -15.04 39.61
CA PRO A 28 -8.44 -16.05 40.39
C PRO A 28 -9.18 -17.40 40.34
N LEU A 29 -8.44 -18.50 40.34
CA LEU A 29 -9.01 -19.83 40.39
C LEU A 29 -9.58 -20.10 41.80
N THR A 30 -10.73 -20.71 41.86
CA THR A 30 -11.34 -21.20 43.12
C THR A 30 -10.85 -22.62 43.35
N GLU A 31 -10.39 -22.89 44.56
CA GLU A 31 -9.96 -24.24 44.97
C GLU A 31 -11.08 -25.26 44.79
N GLY A 32 -10.81 -26.37 44.10
CA GLY A 32 -11.75 -27.43 43.83
C GLY A 32 -12.76 -27.18 42.71
N ALA A 33 -12.71 -26.03 42.03
CA ALA A 33 -13.58 -25.74 40.89
C ALA A 33 -12.75 -25.68 39.58
N PRO A 34 -13.21 -26.33 38.48
CA PRO A 34 -12.54 -26.22 37.19
C PRO A 34 -12.67 -24.80 36.65
N PRO A 35 -11.62 -24.28 35.94
CA PRO A 35 -11.71 -22.98 35.28
C PRO A 35 -12.77 -23.01 34.18
N VAL A 36 -13.29 -21.83 33.85
CA VAL A 36 -14.21 -21.66 32.71
C VAL A 36 -13.40 -21.70 31.41
N ASP A 37 -13.80 -22.56 30.50
CA ASP A 37 -13.17 -22.68 29.17
C ASP A 37 -13.44 -21.46 28.32
N GLN A 38 -12.41 -20.97 27.62
CA GLN A 38 -12.54 -19.94 26.61
C GLN A 38 -12.60 -20.56 25.21
N ALA A 39 -13.58 -20.17 24.41
CA ALA A 39 -13.70 -20.63 23.04
C ALA A 39 -12.74 -19.89 22.11
N LEU A 40 -11.98 -20.60 21.29
CA LEU A 40 -11.19 -20.02 20.20
C LEU A 40 -12.10 -19.65 19.04
N THR A 41 -12.24 -18.35 18.77
CA THR A 41 -13.06 -17.85 17.67
C THR A 41 -12.23 -17.77 16.40
N ILE A 42 -12.76 -18.35 15.32
CA ILE A 42 -12.15 -18.33 13.98
C ILE A 42 -13.10 -17.54 13.06
N SER A 43 -12.62 -16.45 12.51
CA SER A 43 -13.29 -15.71 11.44
C SER A 43 -12.61 -15.97 10.10
N SER A 44 -13.35 -15.82 9.01
CA SER A 44 -12.81 -16.03 7.66
C SER A 44 -13.08 -14.79 6.84
N GLU A 45 -12.01 -14.22 6.31
CA GLU A 45 -12.05 -13.15 5.35
C GLU A 45 -11.96 -13.71 3.93
N TYR A 46 -12.76 -13.17 3.01
CA TYR A 46 -12.81 -13.62 1.63
C TYR A 46 -12.56 -12.47 0.68
N PHE A 47 -11.80 -12.73 -0.35
CA PHE A 47 -11.63 -11.78 -1.45
C PHE A 47 -11.56 -12.49 -2.80
N THR A 48 -11.94 -11.78 -3.84
CA THR A 48 -12.04 -12.32 -5.20
C THR A 48 -10.83 -11.90 -6.01
N ALA A 49 -10.12 -12.85 -6.62
CA ALA A 49 -9.07 -12.58 -7.57
C ALA A 49 -9.68 -12.22 -8.94
N THR A 50 -9.34 -11.04 -9.44
CA THR A 50 -9.78 -10.52 -10.74
C THR A 50 -8.67 -10.62 -11.76
N GLN A 51 -9.03 -10.83 -13.04
CA GLN A 51 -8.08 -10.94 -14.13
C GLN A 51 -7.79 -9.56 -14.71
N TYR A 52 -6.50 -9.26 -14.88
CA TYR A 52 -5.98 -8.04 -15.49
C TYR A 52 -5.03 -8.40 -16.63
N GLY A 53 -4.97 -7.56 -17.63
CA GLY A 53 -4.05 -7.72 -18.75
C GLY A 53 -4.09 -6.52 -19.68
N SER A 54 -3.06 -6.40 -20.49
CA SER A 54 -2.96 -5.39 -21.55
C SER A 54 -2.16 -5.94 -22.71
N THR A 55 -2.40 -5.42 -23.91
CA THR A 55 -1.69 -5.81 -25.12
C THR A 55 -1.20 -4.58 -25.87
N ILE A 56 -0.06 -4.71 -26.54
CA ILE A 56 0.49 -3.73 -27.49
C ILE A 56 0.56 -4.40 -28.86
N ALA A 57 0.11 -3.69 -29.90
CA ALA A 57 0.27 -4.10 -31.28
C ALA A 57 1.42 -3.30 -31.92
N ILE A 58 2.30 -4.00 -32.62
CA ILE A 58 3.42 -3.42 -33.39
C ILE A 58 3.20 -3.79 -34.83
N SER A 59 3.10 -2.79 -35.72
CA SER A 59 2.98 -3.05 -37.15
C SER A 59 4.33 -3.45 -37.75
N ASP A 60 4.28 -4.27 -38.80
CA ASP A 60 5.45 -4.69 -39.55
C ASP A 60 6.18 -3.49 -40.16
N LEU A 61 5.42 -2.53 -40.73
CA LEU A 61 5.95 -1.32 -41.30
C LEU A 61 6.72 -0.48 -40.25
N ALA A 62 6.16 -0.31 -39.06
CA ALA A 62 6.85 0.40 -37.99
C ALA A 62 8.14 -0.31 -37.54
N ASN A 63 8.16 -1.65 -37.57
CA ASN A 63 9.35 -2.41 -37.22
C ASN A 63 10.43 -2.36 -38.32
N ILE A 64 10.03 -2.24 -39.61
CA ILE A 64 10.95 -2.09 -40.74
C ILE A 64 11.53 -0.69 -40.78
N ASP A 65 10.72 0.34 -40.56
CA ASP A 65 11.15 1.77 -40.63
C ASP A 65 11.91 2.21 -39.38
N SER A 66 11.84 1.46 -38.30
CA SER A 66 12.51 1.78 -37.02
C SER A 66 13.99 1.36 -37.05
N PRO A 67 14.93 2.23 -36.63
CA PRO A 67 16.33 1.87 -36.43
C PRO A 67 16.56 0.98 -35.19
N HIS A 68 15.49 0.72 -34.39
CA HIS A 68 15.54 -0.03 -33.14
C HIS A 68 14.64 -1.27 -33.19
N ASP A 69 14.98 -2.30 -32.41
CA ASP A 69 14.11 -3.46 -32.22
C ASP A 69 12.90 -3.09 -31.34
N LEU A 70 11.80 -2.74 -31.99
CA LEU A 70 10.57 -2.33 -31.30
C LEU A 70 9.95 -3.44 -30.48
N VAL A 71 10.14 -4.73 -30.85
CA VAL A 71 9.59 -5.86 -30.12
C VAL A 71 10.25 -6.00 -28.76
N SER A 72 11.59 -5.87 -28.69
CA SER A 72 12.33 -5.91 -27.45
C SER A 72 11.97 -4.75 -26.51
N ILE A 73 11.90 -3.52 -27.07
CA ILE A 73 11.49 -2.34 -26.30
C ILE A 73 10.05 -2.48 -25.78
N ALA A 74 9.13 -2.97 -26.58
CA ALA A 74 7.75 -3.20 -26.16
C ALA A 74 7.64 -4.24 -25.06
N ALA A 75 8.45 -5.30 -25.09
CA ALA A 75 8.48 -6.32 -24.05
C ALA A 75 8.87 -5.72 -22.69
N GLU A 76 9.91 -4.89 -22.66
CA GLU A 76 10.34 -4.18 -21.45
C GLU A 76 9.23 -3.24 -20.93
N ARG A 77 8.59 -2.48 -21.83
CA ARG A 77 7.52 -1.54 -21.44
C ARG A 77 6.27 -2.26 -20.93
N VAL A 78 5.88 -3.38 -21.53
CA VAL A 78 4.77 -4.22 -21.07
C VAL A 78 5.06 -4.81 -19.69
N ALA A 79 6.27 -5.28 -19.45
CA ALA A 79 6.67 -5.79 -18.14
C ALA A 79 6.62 -4.70 -17.06
N TYR A 80 7.16 -3.52 -17.35
CA TYR A 80 7.09 -2.37 -16.44
C TYR A 80 5.64 -1.95 -16.15
N GLN A 81 4.78 -1.89 -17.19
CA GLN A 81 3.36 -1.59 -17.03
C GLN A 81 2.66 -2.61 -16.14
N ALA A 82 2.96 -3.91 -16.28
CA ALA A 82 2.35 -4.95 -15.49
C ALA A 82 2.63 -4.79 -13.99
N VAL A 83 3.89 -4.58 -13.62
CA VAL A 83 4.31 -4.37 -12.23
C VAL A 83 3.65 -3.11 -11.65
N ARG A 84 3.73 -2.00 -12.37
CA ARG A 84 3.14 -0.73 -11.95
C ARG A 84 1.62 -0.81 -11.79
N SER A 85 0.94 -1.53 -12.68
CA SER A 85 -0.51 -1.73 -12.59
C SER A 85 -0.87 -2.53 -11.33
N MET A 86 -0.07 -3.55 -10.98
CA MET A 86 -0.27 -4.33 -9.76
C MET A 86 -0.13 -3.43 -8.51
N ASP A 87 0.93 -2.64 -8.44
CA ASP A 87 1.18 -1.72 -7.32
C ASP A 87 0.05 -0.70 -7.16
N GLN A 88 -0.41 -0.11 -8.25
CA GLN A 88 -1.51 0.86 -8.22
C GLN A 88 -2.83 0.23 -7.78
N LEU A 89 -3.16 -0.97 -8.23
CA LEU A 89 -4.37 -1.68 -7.81
C LEU A 89 -4.35 -2.02 -6.32
N VAL A 90 -3.21 -2.50 -5.80
CA VAL A 90 -3.04 -2.76 -4.36
C VAL A 90 -3.16 -1.47 -3.57
N ARG A 91 -2.44 -0.41 -3.99
CA ARG A 91 -2.51 0.92 -3.37
C ARG A 91 -3.94 1.45 -3.31
N ASP A 92 -4.66 1.40 -4.44
CA ASP A 92 -6.02 1.94 -4.51
C ASP A 92 -6.99 1.14 -3.64
N ASN A 93 -6.81 -0.18 -3.54
CA ASN A 93 -7.57 -1.02 -2.62
C ASN A 93 -7.31 -0.65 -1.15
N LEU A 94 -6.04 -0.43 -0.77
CA LEU A 94 -5.66 -0.01 0.58
C LEU A 94 -6.28 1.34 0.98
N HIS A 95 -6.43 2.26 0.03
CA HIS A 95 -7.02 3.57 0.30
C HIS A 95 -8.55 3.59 0.22
N SER A 96 -9.16 2.84 -0.71
CA SER A 96 -10.61 2.83 -0.90
C SER A 96 -11.34 2.04 0.18
N ASN A 97 -10.75 0.94 0.64
CA ASN A 97 -11.33 0.07 1.67
C ASN A 97 -10.78 0.36 3.08
N ALA A 98 -10.04 1.47 3.24
CA ALA A 98 -9.53 1.86 4.53
C ALA A 98 -10.68 2.11 5.52
N ALA A 99 -10.62 1.45 6.68
CA ALA A 99 -11.58 1.68 7.75
C ALA A 99 -11.56 3.15 8.19
N THR A 100 -12.72 3.73 8.47
CA THR A 100 -12.85 5.14 8.90
C THR A 100 -12.00 5.45 10.14
N ALA A 101 -11.85 4.47 11.03
CA ALA A 101 -11.01 4.57 12.22
C ALA A 101 -9.51 4.67 11.92
N ALA A 102 -9.07 4.23 10.74
CA ALA A 102 -7.68 4.23 10.31
C ALA A 102 -7.29 5.47 9.50
N VAL A 103 -8.27 6.25 9.02
CA VAL A 103 -8.03 7.42 8.17
C VAL A 103 -7.96 8.68 9.00
N PHE A 104 -6.93 9.48 8.82
CA PHE A 104 -6.70 10.76 9.49
C PHE A 104 -6.40 11.85 8.46
N GLY A 105 -6.98 13.02 8.63
CA GLY A 105 -6.67 14.21 7.83
C GLY A 105 -6.05 15.31 8.68
N ALA A 106 -5.07 15.99 8.15
CA ALA A 106 -4.44 17.15 8.75
C ALA A 106 -5.33 18.39 8.54
N THR A 107 -6.26 18.66 9.47
CA THR A 107 -7.22 19.76 9.40
C THR A 107 -6.65 21.11 9.84
N ALA A 108 -5.51 21.10 10.52
CA ALA A 108 -4.72 22.28 10.87
C ALA A 108 -3.27 21.88 11.13
N SER A 109 -2.39 22.86 11.26
CA SER A 109 -1.00 22.61 11.69
C SER A 109 -1.00 21.91 13.06
N GLY A 110 -0.36 20.75 13.15
CA GLY A 110 -0.29 19.94 14.38
C GLY A 110 -1.56 19.17 14.76
N THR A 111 -2.66 19.28 14.00
CA THR A 111 -3.94 18.63 14.33
C THR A 111 -4.31 17.56 13.30
N LEU A 112 -4.43 16.30 13.75
CA LEU A 112 -4.97 15.19 12.97
C LEU A 112 -6.39 14.86 13.43
N THR A 113 -7.34 14.98 12.50
CA THR A 113 -8.74 14.62 12.71
C THR A 113 -9.04 13.26 12.09
N GLN A 114 -9.61 12.36 12.88
CA GLN A 114 -10.04 11.04 12.42
C GLN A 114 -11.21 11.17 11.44
N ASN A 115 -11.19 10.35 10.38
CA ASN A 115 -12.21 10.32 9.35
C ASN A 115 -12.47 11.68 8.67
N ALA A 116 -11.46 12.54 8.56
CA ALA A 116 -11.61 13.80 7.87
C ALA A 116 -11.82 13.60 6.37
N ALA A 117 -12.81 14.31 5.82
CA ALA A 117 -13.00 14.41 4.38
C ALA A 117 -11.76 15.06 3.73
N ASN A 118 -11.48 14.75 2.47
CA ASN A 118 -10.34 15.36 1.76
C ASN A 118 -10.44 16.90 1.74
N SER A 119 -11.65 17.44 1.57
CA SER A 119 -11.93 18.89 1.57
C SER A 119 -11.63 19.59 2.91
N ALA A 120 -11.56 18.83 4.01
CA ALA A 120 -11.20 19.34 5.34
C ALA A 120 -9.69 19.38 5.58
N VAL A 121 -8.89 18.80 4.70
CA VAL A 121 -7.42 18.84 4.82
C VAL A 121 -6.93 20.25 4.50
N ALA A 122 -6.38 20.92 5.51
CA ALA A 122 -5.95 22.31 5.40
C ALA A 122 -4.63 22.49 4.64
N ALA A 123 -4.44 23.65 4.02
CA ALA A 123 -3.17 23.97 3.34
C ALA A 123 -1.98 23.99 4.34
N ALA A 124 -2.20 24.35 5.60
CA ALA A 124 -1.18 24.27 6.65
C ALA A 124 -1.00 22.85 7.24
N GLY A 125 -1.81 21.88 6.79
CA GLY A 125 -1.75 20.49 7.22
C GLY A 125 -0.70 19.70 6.45
N ILE A 126 0.56 20.10 6.50
CA ILE A 126 1.71 19.45 5.88
C ILE A 126 2.24 18.30 6.76
N LEU A 127 2.87 17.30 6.15
CA LEU A 127 3.47 16.18 6.90
C LEU A 127 4.69 16.67 7.70
N ASN A 128 4.64 16.49 9.00
CA ASN A 128 5.72 16.90 9.93
C ASN A 128 5.99 15.82 10.99
N GLY A 129 7.08 15.98 11.73
CA GLY A 129 7.51 15.06 12.78
C GLY A 129 6.46 14.89 13.90
N THR A 130 5.64 15.89 14.17
CA THR A 130 4.56 15.81 15.16
C THR A 130 3.46 14.83 14.73
N PHE A 131 3.05 14.88 13.46
CA PHE A 131 2.07 13.92 12.93
C PHE A 131 2.59 12.49 12.97
N VAL A 132 3.85 12.27 12.59
CA VAL A 132 4.47 10.95 12.67
C VAL A 132 4.42 10.40 14.10
N LYS A 133 4.83 11.20 15.10
CA LYS A 133 4.77 10.79 16.51
C LYS A 133 3.35 10.47 16.98
N GLN A 134 2.35 11.26 16.57
CA GLN A 134 0.94 11.01 16.89
C GLN A 134 0.44 9.69 16.29
N ILE A 135 0.80 9.40 15.05
CA ILE A 135 0.41 8.15 14.38
C ILE A 135 1.07 6.94 15.03
N VAL A 136 2.37 7.03 15.34
CA VAL A 136 3.09 5.96 16.05
C VAL A 136 2.48 5.69 17.43
N ALA A 137 2.14 6.74 18.17
CA ALA A 137 1.46 6.60 19.45
C ALA A 137 0.11 5.87 19.31
N ARG A 138 -0.67 6.17 18.26
CA ARG A 138 -1.95 5.51 17.97
C ARG A 138 -1.76 4.05 17.54
N LEU A 139 -0.74 3.72 16.73
CA LEU A 139 -0.42 2.34 16.38
C LEU A 139 -0.04 1.53 17.62
N LYS A 140 0.84 2.06 18.46
CA LYS A 140 1.22 1.44 19.74
C LYS A 140 0.05 1.31 20.71
N GLY A 141 -0.80 2.34 20.80
CA GLY A 141 -2.01 2.33 21.63
C GLY A 141 -3.05 1.29 21.18
N SER A 142 -3.01 0.89 19.92
CA SER A 142 -3.82 -0.22 19.38
C SER A 142 -3.12 -1.57 19.48
N ASN A 143 -2.02 -1.69 20.24
CA ASN A 143 -1.21 -2.90 20.40
C ASN A 143 -0.74 -3.53 19.08
N VAL A 144 -0.48 -2.70 18.06
CA VAL A 144 0.02 -3.18 16.77
C VAL A 144 1.46 -3.65 16.94
N PRO A 145 1.78 -4.90 16.59
CA PRO A 145 3.17 -5.37 16.63
C PRO A 145 4.03 -4.56 15.65
N GLN A 146 5.31 -4.48 15.92
CA GLN A 146 6.30 -3.93 14.98
C GLN A 146 6.85 -5.03 14.08
N PHE A 147 7.47 -4.67 12.97
CA PHE A 147 8.23 -5.62 12.17
C PHE A 147 9.43 -6.18 12.95
N ALA A 148 10.09 -7.22 12.44
CA ALA A 148 11.21 -7.88 13.10
C ALA A 148 12.37 -6.93 13.45
N ASP A 149 12.50 -5.81 12.73
CA ASP A 149 13.48 -4.75 12.96
C ASP A 149 13.04 -3.71 14.04
N GLY A 150 11.93 -3.95 14.72
CA GLY A 150 11.41 -3.06 15.76
C GLY A 150 10.82 -1.74 15.23
N THR A 151 10.50 -1.66 13.94
CA THR A 151 9.98 -0.45 13.29
C THR A 151 8.62 -0.69 12.63
N TYR A 152 7.91 0.40 12.29
CA TYR A 152 6.79 0.41 11.33
C TYR A 152 7.31 0.84 9.96
N ARG A 153 6.51 0.65 8.91
CA ARG A 153 6.81 1.08 7.55
C ARG A 153 5.86 2.21 7.15
N ALA A 154 6.38 3.24 6.48
CA ALA A 154 5.57 4.30 5.92
C ALA A 154 5.89 4.48 4.43
N ILE A 155 4.85 4.59 3.60
CA ILE A 155 4.96 4.91 2.18
C ILE A 155 4.44 6.33 2.00
N ILE A 156 5.29 7.22 1.48
CA ILE A 156 5.00 8.64 1.31
C ILE A 156 5.27 9.11 -0.13
N HIS A 157 4.63 10.20 -0.52
CA HIS A 157 4.90 10.87 -1.80
C HIS A 157 6.15 11.76 -1.69
N PRO A 158 6.91 12.00 -2.79
CA PRO A 158 8.06 12.92 -2.77
C PRO A 158 7.76 14.33 -2.25
N SER A 159 6.56 14.86 -2.51
CA SER A 159 6.13 16.16 -1.96
C SER A 159 6.03 16.13 -0.42
N GLN A 160 5.57 15.02 0.16
CA GLN A 160 5.52 14.84 1.61
C GLN A 160 6.92 14.60 2.21
N GLU A 161 7.80 13.97 1.44
CA GLU A 161 9.22 13.82 1.80
C GLU A 161 9.88 15.17 1.97
N TYR A 162 9.69 16.08 1.00
CA TYR A 162 10.23 17.44 1.06
C TYR A 162 9.79 18.16 2.34
N ASP A 163 8.50 18.11 2.67
CA ASP A 163 7.97 18.74 3.88
C ASP A 163 8.54 18.12 5.16
N LEU A 164 8.66 16.79 5.20
CA LEU A 164 9.19 16.08 6.36
C LEU A 164 10.69 16.38 6.59
N ILE A 165 11.49 16.42 5.54
CA ILE A 165 12.92 16.75 5.62
C ILE A 165 13.13 18.24 5.96
N SER A 166 12.22 19.11 5.51
CA SER A 166 12.27 20.54 5.78
C SER A 166 11.77 20.92 7.18
N ASP A 167 11.27 19.94 7.97
CA ASP A 167 10.74 20.17 9.31
C ASP A 167 11.88 20.53 10.30
N THR A 168 11.97 21.83 10.61
CA THR A 168 12.95 22.43 11.56
C THR A 168 12.46 22.49 12.99
N ALA A 169 11.27 21.93 13.30
CA ALA A 169 10.72 21.96 14.64
C ALA A 169 11.64 21.24 15.64
N VAL A 170 11.60 21.67 16.88
CA VAL A 170 12.33 21.03 17.99
C VAL A 170 11.94 19.55 18.07
N ASN A 171 12.92 18.66 18.06
CA ASN A 171 12.74 17.21 17.90
C ASN A 171 12.07 16.80 16.58
N GLY A 172 12.18 17.60 15.53
CA GLY A 172 11.77 17.27 14.16
C GLY A 172 12.75 16.30 13.49
N TRP A 173 12.55 16.09 12.18
CA TRP A 173 13.37 15.16 11.39
C TRP A 173 14.87 15.50 11.41
N ILE A 174 15.21 16.79 11.25
CA ILE A 174 16.61 17.25 11.15
C ILE A 174 17.36 17.02 12.47
N GLU A 175 16.75 17.33 13.59
CA GLU A 175 17.42 17.19 14.91
C GLU A 175 17.65 15.72 15.28
N SER A 176 16.68 14.85 15.04
CA SER A 176 16.79 13.43 15.39
C SER A 176 17.84 12.69 14.58
N ARG A 177 18.13 13.14 13.33
CA ARG A 177 19.13 12.52 12.44
C ARG A 177 20.58 12.95 12.72
N LYS A 178 20.80 13.98 13.50
CA LYS A 178 22.17 14.41 13.86
C LYS A 178 22.96 13.34 14.64
N TYR A 179 22.28 12.33 15.18
CA TYR A 179 22.85 11.32 16.07
C TYR A 179 22.70 9.88 15.58
N VAL A 180 22.20 9.64 14.38
CA VAL A 180 21.94 8.28 13.86
C VAL A 180 22.86 7.98 12.69
N ASP A 181 23.61 6.87 12.79
CA ASP A 181 24.38 6.30 11.68
C ASP A 181 23.45 5.75 10.59
N ASN A 182 23.74 6.07 9.33
CA ASN A 182 22.92 5.74 8.15
C ASN A 182 23.30 4.40 7.50
N THR A 183 23.76 3.40 8.25
CA THR A 183 24.43 2.23 7.69
C THR A 183 23.50 1.19 7.07
N ASP A 184 22.19 1.17 7.40
CA ASP A 184 21.24 0.12 7.00
C ASP A 184 20.00 0.67 6.28
N LEU A 185 20.19 1.43 5.20
CA LEU A 185 19.09 1.94 4.38
C LEU A 185 18.65 0.90 3.33
N LEU A 186 17.36 0.62 3.26
CA LEU A 186 16.75 -0.15 2.17
C LEU A 186 16.67 0.69 0.90
N THR A 187 16.62 0.05 -0.25
CA THR A 187 16.44 0.74 -1.54
C THR A 187 15.16 1.58 -1.53
N GLY A 188 15.29 2.88 -1.78
CA GLY A 188 14.18 3.85 -1.73
C GLY A 188 13.80 4.34 -0.32
N GLU A 189 14.54 3.96 0.70
CA GLU A 189 14.37 4.46 2.07
C GLU A 189 15.12 5.77 2.26
N ILE A 190 14.45 6.78 2.81
CA ILE A 190 15.09 8.05 3.20
C ILE A 190 15.62 8.04 4.64
N GLY A 191 15.20 7.08 5.44
CA GLY A 191 15.66 6.88 6.80
C GLY A 191 14.58 6.53 7.79
N MET A 192 14.95 6.48 9.06
CA MET A 192 14.11 6.14 10.18
C MET A 192 13.83 7.35 11.06
N PHE A 193 12.59 7.57 11.45
CA PHE A 193 12.18 8.60 12.42
C PHE A 193 11.07 8.08 13.31
N ALA A 194 11.19 8.30 14.61
CA ALA A 194 10.20 7.90 15.64
C ALA A 194 9.80 6.40 15.59
N GLY A 195 10.70 5.51 15.12
CA GLY A 195 10.42 4.09 14.97
C GLY A 195 9.63 3.75 13.70
N VAL A 196 9.68 4.61 12.68
CA VAL A 196 9.09 4.39 11.35
C VAL A 196 10.18 4.49 10.30
N ARG A 197 10.25 3.52 9.39
CA ARG A 197 11.06 3.59 8.17
C ARG A 197 10.23 4.16 7.03
N PHE A 198 10.74 5.17 6.36
CA PHE A 198 10.06 5.89 5.29
C PHE A 198 10.56 5.43 3.92
N ILE A 199 9.62 5.02 3.08
CA ILE A 199 9.83 4.62 1.68
C ILE A 199 9.12 5.66 0.81
N VAL A 200 9.85 6.22 -0.15
CA VAL A 200 9.30 7.22 -1.08
C VAL A 200 8.83 6.53 -2.34
N SER A 201 7.63 6.86 -2.78
CA SER A 201 7.08 6.38 -4.04
C SER A 201 6.34 7.51 -4.76
N SER A 202 6.71 7.76 -6.02
CA SER A 202 5.98 8.68 -6.89
C SER A 202 4.56 8.20 -7.22
N ASP A 203 4.31 6.89 -7.09
CA ASP A 203 2.99 6.29 -7.27
C ASP A 203 2.14 6.28 -5.98
N ALA A 204 2.59 6.94 -4.88
CA ALA A 204 1.76 7.12 -3.69
C ALA A 204 0.46 7.86 -4.02
N LYS A 205 -0.63 7.56 -3.27
CA LYS A 205 -1.96 8.07 -3.60
C LYS A 205 -2.05 9.58 -3.45
N VAL A 206 -2.47 10.24 -4.52
CA VAL A 206 -2.78 11.68 -4.57
C VAL A 206 -4.24 11.85 -4.96
N TYR A 207 -4.95 12.70 -4.23
CA TYR A 207 -6.28 13.20 -4.57
C TYR A 207 -6.13 14.63 -5.08
N THR A 208 -6.23 14.79 -6.39
CA THR A 208 -6.06 16.09 -7.06
C THR A 208 -7.21 17.02 -6.74
N THR A 209 -6.93 18.29 -6.45
CA THR A 209 -7.90 19.35 -6.17
C THR A 209 -8.95 19.00 -5.11
N ALA A 210 -8.65 18.07 -4.21
CA ALA A 210 -9.62 17.54 -3.25
C ALA A 210 -9.53 18.19 -1.86
N GLY A 211 -8.44 18.91 -1.57
CA GLY A 211 -8.19 19.56 -0.28
C GLY A 211 -8.85 20.93 -0.13
N ALA A 212 -8.67 21.54 1.01
CA ALA A 212 -9.05 22.92 1.23
C ALA A 212 -8.37 23.84 0.20
N SER A 213 -9.10 24.83 -0.32
CA SER A 213 -8.62 25.73 -1.38
C SER A 213 -8.19 25.03 -2.68
N ALA A 214 -8.82 23.89 -3.01
CA ALA A 214 -8.52 23.08 -4.19
C ALA A 214 -7.05 22.57 -4.24
N GLY A 215 -6.38 22.45 -3.10
CA GLY A 215 -5.04 21.87 -3.00
C GLY A 215 -5.05 20.35 -3.22
N ASN A 216 -3.92 19.79 -3.66
CA ASN A 216 -3.74 18.35 -3.77
C ASN A 216 -3.59 17.74 -2.37
N VAL A 217 -4.26 16.61 -2.14
CA VAL A 217 -4.17 15.85 -0.91
C VAL A 217 -3.35 14.60 -1.14
N TYR A 218 -2.25 14.48 -0.45
CA TYR A 218 -1.33 13.35 -0.47
C TYR A 218 -1.67 12.41 0.68
N ALA A 219 -1.75 11.12 0.40
CA ALA A 219 -2.11 10.13 1.40
C ALA A 219 -0.91 9.25 1.74
N ALA A 220 -0.28 9.52 2.87
CA ALA A 220 0.77 8.67 3.44
C ALA A 220 0.15 7.42 4.06
N LEU A 221 0.77 6.27 3.84
CA LEU A 221 0.32 4.98 4.35
C LEU A 221 1.31 4.46 5.39
N PHE A 222 0.87 4.31 6.64
CA PHE A 222 1.65 3.74 7.73
C PHE A 222 1.18 2.30 7.99
N LEU A 223 2.09 1.34 7.99
CA LEU A 223 1.81 -0.08 8.03
C LEU A 223 2.51 -0.75 9.20
N GLY A 224 1.78 -1.61 9.90
CA GLY A 224 2.30 -2.67 10.74
C GLY A 224 2.32 -4.01 10.00
N PRO A 225 2.88 -5.07 10.60
CA PRO A 225 2.81 -6.42 10.05
C PRO A 225 1.37 -6.89 9.86
N ASP A 226 1.15 -7.74 8.86
CA ASP A 226 -0.17 -8.32 8.55
C ASP A 226 -1.29 -7.29 8.34
N ALA A 227 -0.98 -6.09 7.82
CA ALA A 227 -1.99 -5.08 7.53
C ALA A 227 -2.85 -5.44 6.32
N TYR A 228 -2.27 -6.11 5.32
CA TYR A 228 -2.95 -6.57 4.12
C TYR A 228 -2.36 -7.87 3.60
N ALA A 229 -3.11 -8.55 2.76
CA ALA A 229 -2.67 -9.74 2.02
C ALA A 229 -2.86 -9.54 0.53
N ILE A 230 -1.98 -10.12 -0.26
CA ILE A 230 -2.10 -10.25 -1.70
C ILE A 230 -2.19 -11.74 -1.99
N GLY A 231 -3.10 -12.13 -2.89
CA GLY A 231 -3.21 -13.49 -3.36
C GLY A 231 -3.30 -13.52 -4.86
N ASP A 232 -2.47 -14.33 -5.48
CA ASP A 232 -2.47 -14.59 -6.91
C ASP A 232 -3.02 -15.98 -7.20
N SER A 233 -3.94 -16.08 -8.15
CA SER A 233 -4.40 -17.36 -8.67
C SER A 233 -3.75 -17.71 -10.00
N GLN A 234 -3.22 -16.71 -10.67
CA GLN A 234 -2.43 -16.86 -11.88
C GLN A 234 -1.32 -15.82 -11.83
N THR A 235 -0.08 -16.31 -11.77
CA THR A 235 1.11 -15.47 -11.85
C THR A 235 1.16 -14.69 -13.16
N LEU A 236 1.94 -13.63 -13.19
CA LEU A 236 2.14 -12.83 -14.39
C LEU A 236 2.66 -13.71 -15.53
N GLN A 237 1.93 -13.75 -16.64
CA GLN A 237 2.30 -14.45 -17.87
C GLN A 237 2.37 -13.46 -19.02
N SER A 238 3.46 -13.52 -19.79
CA SER A 238 3.61 -12.77 -21.03
C SER A 238 3.19 -13.62 -22.22
N TYR A 239 2.57 -12.98 -23.20
CA TYR A 239 2.12 -13.60 -24.43
C TYR A 239 2.68 -12.82 -25.61
N PHE A 240 3.25 -13.54 -26.57
CA PHE A 240 3.70 -12.99 -27.84
C PHE A 240 3.00 -13.74 -28.97
N VAL A 241 2.34 -12.99 -29.85
CA VAL A 241 1.74 -13.51 -31.08
C VAL A 241 2.51 -12.91 -32.24
N ALA A 242 3.23 -13.77 -32.95
CA ALA A 242 3.97 -13.37 -34.15
C ALA A 242 3.03 -12.92 -35.28
N PRO A 243 3.47 -12.11 -36.24
CA PRO A 243 2.69 -11.79 -37.44
C PRO A 243 2.18 -13.06 -38.11
N GLY A 244 0.90 -13.08 -38.47
CA GLY A 244 0.22 -14.26 -39.01
C GLY A 244 -0.31 -15.26 -37.98
N GLY A 245 -0.05 -15.05 -36.68
CA GLY A 245 -0.62 -15.87 -35.59
C GLY A 245 -2.02 -15.45 -35.16
N ASP A 246 -2.53 -14.33 -35.66
CA ASP A 246 -3.85 -13.80 -35.36
C ASP A 246 -4.77 -13.98 -36.58
N HIS A 247 -5.86 -14.73 -36.42
CA HIS A 247 -6.86 -14.93 -37.49
C HIS A 247 -7.54 -13.63 -37.96
N THR A 248 -7.47 -12.56 -37.20
CA THR A 248 -8.02 -11.25 -37.56
C THR A 248 -7.09 -10.42 -38.45
N ASP A 249 -5.86 -10.89 -38.68
CA ASP A 249 -4.83 -10.25 -39.50
C ASP A 249 -4.32 -11.19 -40.59
N PRO A 250 -5.08 -11.32 -41.70
CA PRO A 250 -4.76 -12.28 -42.77
C PRO A 250 -3.50 -11.90 -43.57
N LEU A 251 -3.05 -10.65 -43.49
CA LEU A 251 -1.86 -10.16 -44.18
C LEU A 251 -0.60 -10.13 -43.25
N ALA A 252 -0.75 -10.63 -42.02
CA ALA A 252 0.36 -10.69 -41.05
C ALA A 252 1.07 -9.34 -40.80
N GLN A 253 0.30 -8.26 -40.71
CA GLN A 253 0.82 -6.88 -40.62
C GLN A 253 1.15 -6.44 -39.22
N LYS A 254 0.83 -7.22 -38.17
CA LYS A 254 1.03 -6.85 -36.77
C LYS A 254 1.54 -8.01 -35.92
N ALA A 255 2.47 -7.71 -35.03
CA ALA A 255 2.83 -8.53 -33.89
C ALA A 255 2.08 -8.04 -32.66
N LEU A 256 1.59 -8.95 -31.83
CA LEU A 256 0.93 -8.63 -30.55
C LEU A 256 1.80 -9.09 -29.38
N LEU A 257 2.02 -8.21 -28.44
CA LEU A 257 2.68 -8.52 -27.19
C LEU A 257 1.79 -8.10 -26.03
N GLY A 258 1.61 -8.95 -25.04
CA GLY A 258 0.75 -8.64 -23.93
C GLY A 258 1.09 -9.42 -22.68
N TYR A 259 0.44 -9.03 -21.59
CA TYR A 259 0.51 -9.76 -20.33
C TYR A 259 -0.89 -10.06 -19.80
N LYS A 260 -0.95 -11.05 -18.94
CA LYS A 260 -2.15 -11.44 -18.22
C LYS A 260 -1.76 -11.92 -16.84
N MET A 261 -2.51 -11.49 -15.84
CA MET A 261 -2.37 -11.91 -14.46
C MET A 261 -3.72 -11.98 -13.78
N ARG A 262 -3.82 -12.77 -12.72
CA ARG A 262 -5.04 -12.84 -11.93
C ARG A 262 -4.68 -12.78 -10.46
N PHE A 263 -5.01 -11.69 -9.79
CA PHE A 263 -4.71 -11.45 -8.39
C PHE A 263 -5.79 -10.64 -7.70
N GLY A 264 -5.71 -10.57 -6.39
CA GLY A 264 -6.52 -9.71 -5.55
C GLY A 264 -5.76 -9.31 -4.31
N SER A 265 -6.21 -8.27 -3.65
CA SER A 265 -5.69 -7.81 -2.36
C SER A 265 -6.83 -7.66 -1.35
N LEU A 266 -6.52 -7.90 -0.08
CA LEU A 266 -7.45 -7.80 1.03
C LEU A 266 -6.80 -7.05 2.17
N LEU A 267 -7.53 -6.13 2.78
CA LEU A 267 -7.19 -5.58 4.08
C LEU A 267 -7.53 -6.62 5.16
N LEU A 268 -6.54 -7.06 5.92
CA LEU A 268 -6.70 -8.11 6.94
C LEU A 268 -7.32 -7.60 8.23
N ASP A 269 -7.38 -6.29 8.39
CA ASP A 269 -7.88 -5.64 9.59
C ASP A 269 -8.90 -4.56 9.25
N GLU A 270 -10.17 -4.96 9.13
CA GLU A 270 -11.28 -4.05 8.87
C GLU A 270 -11.47 -3.00 9.97
N ALA A 271 -11.06 -3.30 11.20
CA ALA A 271 -11.11 -2.34 12.31
C ALA A 271 -10.03 -1.25 12.17
N GLY A 272 -9.09 -1.40 11.22
CA GLY A 272 -8.06 -0.43 10.94
C GLY A 272 -7.04 -0.29 12.07
N ALA A 273 -6.80 -1.36 12.84
CA ALA A 273 -5.83 -1.31 13.92
C ALA A 273 -4.39 -1.32 13.39
N ARG A 274 -4.09 -2.13 12.36
CA ARG A 274 -2.73 -2.43 11.90
C ARG A 274 -2.17 -1.47 10.84
N TYR A 275 -2.96 -0.54 10.36
CA TYR A 275 -2.54 0.48 9.40
C TYR A 275 -3.15 1.84 9.73
N ARG A 276 -2.54 2.90 9.19
CA ARG A 276 -3.09 4.26 9.25
C ARG A 276 -2.86 4.95 7.92
N VAL A 277 -3.87 5.66 7.45
CA VAL A 277 -3.81 6.53 6.29
C VAL A 277 -3.80 7.97 6.77
N VAL A 278 -2.77 8.73 6.43
CA VAL A 278 -2.63 10.14 6.82
C VAL A 278 -2.71 11.01 5.58
N LYS A 279 -3.74 11.81 5.53
CA LYS A 279 -4.00 12.76 4.43
C LYS A 279 -3.46 14.14 4.81
N THR A 280 -2.54 14.64 4.01
CA THR A 280 -1.91 15.96 4.20
C THR A 280 -1.91 16.71 2.88
N GLN A 281 -1.82 18.03 2.92
CA GLN A 281 -1.35 18.80 1.77
C GLN A 281 0.19 18.84 1.77
N ALA A 282 0.79 19.44 0.78
CA ALA A 282 2.24 19.60 0.69
C ALA A 282 2.57 21.04 0.26
N THR A 283 3.72 21.54 0.73
CA THR A 283 4.22 22.88 0.38
C THR A 283 4.56 22.96 -1.11
N VAL A 284 5.10 21.86 -1.66
CA VAL A 284 5.41 21.75 -3.09
C VAL A 284 4.39 20.81 -3.71
N GLY A 285 3.48 21.37 -4.52
CA GLY A 285 2.57 20.58 -5.35
C GLY A 285 3.27 20.12 -6.63
N VAL A 286 3.21 18.84 -6.93
CA VAL A 286 3.65 18.26 -8.21
C VAL A 286 2.44 17.83 -8.99
#